data_a396abea3973dc845b9bafa3b57a72f2
#
_entry.id   a396abea3973dc845b9bafa3b57a72f2
#
_cell.length_a   1.000
_cell.length_b   1.000
_cell.length_c   1.000
_cell.angle_alpha   90.00
_cell.angle_beta   90.00
_cell.angle_gamma   90.00
#
_symmetry.space_group_name_H-M   'P 1'
#
loop_
_entity.id
_entity.type
_entity.pdbx_description
1 polymer ?
#
loop_
_entity_poly.entity_id
_entity_poly.type
_entity_poly.pdbx_seq_one_letter_code
_entity_poly.pdbx_strand_id
1 'polypeptide(L)'
;MAENKWKERNDLQQKRAISAEVARLSGLFAGLDSKKAEVVEGLIREVAFMRIQLEELKVKLLSEGFMITMPQGKYEIQVESPYSRAYATMIQRYTTAIGKLMELLPKEVAGMVDDGFDDFVDSR
;
A
#
# COMPACT_ATOMS: atom_id res chain seq x y z
N MET A 1 -12.49 -27.91 0.32
CA MET A 1 -13.62 -27.06 -0.09
C MET A 1 -13.83 -25.84 0.80
N ALA A 2 -13.68 -25.96 2.11
CA ALA A 2 -13.75 -24.82 3.03
C ALA A 2 -12.63 -23.79 2.76
N GLU A 3 -11.44 -24.25 2.40
CA GLU A 3 -10.30 -23.40 2.08
C GLU A 3 -10.54 -22.54 0.84
N ASN A 4 -11.19 -23.11 -0.20
CA ASN A 4 -11.48 -22.38 -1.43
C ASN A 4 -12.47 -21.25 -1.22
N LYS A 5 -13.51 -21.48 -0.42
CA LYS A 5 -14.52 -20.45 -0.12
C LYS A 5 -13.92 -19.28 0.67
N TRP A 6 -13.04 -19.61 1.62
CA TRP A 6 -12.36 -18.58 2.42
C TRP A 6 -11.43 -17.74 1.54
N LYS A 7 -10.68 -18.40 0.65
CA LYS A 7 -9.77 -17.74 -0.28
C LYS A 7 -10.53 -16.83 -1.25
N GLU A 8 -11.65 -17.31 -1.79
CA GLU A 8 -12.50 -16.52 -2.71
C GLU A 8 -13.02 -15.24 -2.04
N ARG A 9 -13.49 -15.35 -0.80
CA ARG A 9 -14.00 -14.19 -0.06
C ARG A 9 -12.88 -13.20 0.24
N ASN A 10 -11.71 -13.70 0.61
CA ASN A 10 -10.55 -12.86 0.89
C ASN A 10 -10.10 -12.12 -0.37
N ASP A 11 -10.03 -12.81 -1.51
CA ASP A 11 -9.70 -12.22 -2.79
C ASP A 11 -10.69 -11.11 -3.18
N LEU A 12 -11.98 -11.38 -2.99
CA LEU A 12 -13.03 -10.40 -3.31
C LEU A 12 -12.93 -9.16 -2.41
N GLN A 13 -12.68 -9.35 -1.11
CA GLN A 13 -12.49 -8.25 -0.18
C GLN A 13 -11.29 -7.40 -0.57
N GLN A 14 -10.17 -8.03 -0.93
CA GLN A 14 -8.98 -7.33 -1.38
C GLN A 14 -9.24 -6.54 -2.67
N LYS A 15 -9.92 -7.14 -3.63
CA LYS A 15 -10.28 -6.46 -4.88
C LYS A 15 -11.14 -5.23 -4.64
N ARG A 16 -12.10 -5.34 -3.72
CA ARG A 16 -12.95 -4.20 -3.33
C ARG A 16 -12.15 -3.10 -2.66
N ALA A 17 -11.23 -3.49 -1.77
CA ALA A 17 -10.37 -2.53 -1.08
C ALA A 17 -9.44 -1.81 -2.07
N ILE A 18 -8.87 -2.54 -3.03
CA ILE A 18 -8.04 -1.96 -4.08
C ILE A 18 -8.85 -0.99 -4.92
N SER A 19 -10.06 -1.38 -5.33
CA SER A 19 -10.95 -0.50 -6.12
C SER A 19 -11.30 0.78 -5.38
N ALA A 20 -11.57 0.67 -4.06
CA ALA A 20 -11.87 1.83 -3.23
C ALA A 20 -10.66 2.78 -3.15
N GLU A 21 -9.45 2.22 -3.01
CA GLU A 21 -8.22 3.03 -2.95
C GLU A 21 -7.93 3.67 -4.30
N VAL A 22 -8.16 2.96 -5.41
CA VAL A 22 -8.05 3.52 -6.76
C VAL A 22 -8.98 4.73 -6.91
N ALA A 23 -10.23 4.59 -6.48
CA ALA A 23 -11.22 5.67 -6.57
C ALA A 23 -10.79 6.88 -5.73
N ARG A 24 -10.30 6.64 -4.50
CA ARG A 24 -9.84 7.70 -3.61
C ARG A 24 -8.68 8.47 -4.23
N LEU A 25 -7.67 7.77 -4.73
CA LEU A 25 -6.50 8.38 -5.34
C LEU A 25 -6.87 9.09 -6.65
N SER A 26 -7.72 8.47 -7.46
CA SER A 26 -8.14 9.05 -8.75
C SER A 26 -8.82 10.40 -8.57
N GLY A 27 -9.55 10.58 -7.48
CA GLY A 27 -10.20 11.85 -7.18
C GLY A 27 -9.21 13.02 -7.02
N LEU A 28 -7.99 12.74 -6.58
CA LEU A 28 -6.95 13.75 -6.40
C LEU A 28 -6.36 14.22 -7.73
N PHE A 29 -6.53 13.46 -8.80
CA PHE A 29 -5.90 13.69 -10.10
C PHE A 29 -6.91 14.11 -11.17
N ALA A 30 -8.09 14.55 -10.77
CA ALA A 30 -9.09 15.09 -11.69
C ALA A 30 -8.55 16.36 -12.36
N GLY A 31 -8.84 16.53 -13.65
CA GLY A 31 -8.45 17.72 -14.40
C GLY A 31 -7.11 17.62 -15.14
N LEU A 32 -6.45 16.46 -15.09
CA LEU A 32 -5.25 16.24 -15.91
C LEU A 32 -5.62 16.04 -17.36
N ASP A 33 -4.68 16.38 -18.27
CA ASP A 33 -4.86 16.08 -19.68
C ASP A 33 -4.89 14.55 -19.90
N SER A 34 -5.42 14.12 -21.06
CA SER A 34 -5.68 12.70 -21.31
C SER A 34 -4.41 11.83 -21.29
N LYS A 35 -3.28 12.35 -21.76
CA LYS A 35 -2.02 11.59 -21.77
C LYS A 35 -1.47 11.39 -20.36
N LYS A 36 -1.46 12.47 -19.57
CA LYS A 36 -1.04 12.39 -18.16
C LYS A 36 -2.00 11.51 -17.35
N ALA A 37 -3.30 11.63 -17.63
CA ALA A 37 -4.32 10.82 -16.92
C ALA A 37 -4.09 9.33 -17.15
N GLU A 38 -3.72 8.89 -18.35
CA GLU A 38 -3.43 7.48 -18.62
C GLU A 38 -2.24 6.96 -17.83
N VAL A 39 -1.15 7.73 -17.79
CA VAL A 39 0.05 7.36 -17.04
C VAL A 39 -0.25 7.31 -15.53
N VAL A 40 -0.95 8.32 -15.05
CA VAL A 40 -1.32 8.42 -13.64
C VAL A 40 -2.24 7.27 -13.24
N GLU A 41 -3.19 6.90 -14.11
CA GLU A 41 -4.10 5.78 -13.82
C GLU A 41 -3.34 4.48 -13.56
N GLY A 42 -2.37 4.16 -14.41
CA GLY A 42 -1.55 2.96 -14.23
C GLY A 42 -0.80 2.98 -12.90
N LEU A 43 -0.19 4.11 -12.59
CA LEU A 43 0.57 4.25 -11.33
C LEU A 43 -0.36 4.20 -10.12
N ILE A 44 -1.55 4.81 -10.19
CA ILE A 44 -2.57 4.74 -9.13
C ILE A 44 -2.94 3.29 -8.83
N ARG A 45 -3.14 2.47 -9.86
CA ARG A 45 -3.50 1.06 -9.68
C ARG A 45 -2.39 0.29 -8.96
N GLU A 46 -1.14 0.55 -9.31
CA GLU A 46 0.00 -0.09 -8.63
C GLU A 46 0.11 0.37 -7.19
N VAL A 47 -0.02 1.66 -6.93
CA VAL A 47 0.04 2.23 -5.58
C VAL A 47 -1.09 1.68 -4.71
N ALA A 48 -2.30 1.61 -5.25
CA ALA A 48 -3.47 1.07 -4.55
C ALA A 48 -3.26 -0.40 -4.19
N PHE A 49 -2.76 -1.20 -5.12
CA PHE A 49 -2.44 -2.61 -4.87
C PHE A 49 -1.42 -2.74 -3.74
N MET A 50 -0.33 -1.98 -3.80
CA MET A 50 0.71 -2.02 -2.77
C MET A 50 0.16 -1.62 -1.40
N ARG A 51 -0.69 -0.59 -1.35
CA ARG A 51 -1.29 -0.15 -0.10
C ARG A 51 -2.10 -1.26 0.57
N ILE A 52 -2.92 -1.96 -0.21
CA ILE A 52 -3.74 -3.03 0.34
C ILE A 52 -2.88 -4.22 0.76
N GLN A 53 -1.83 -4.55 -0.02
CA GLN A 53 -0.91 -5.62 0.37
C GLN A 53 -0.16 -5.28 1.65
N LEU A 54 0.23 -4.03 1.84
CA LEU A 54 0.87 -3.58 3.09
C LEU A 54 -0.07 -3.76 4.28
N GLU A 55 -1.36 -3.46 4.12
CA GLU A 55 -2.34 -3.66 5.20
C GLU A 55 -2.46 -5.15 5.56
N GLU A 56 -2.50 -6.03 4.54
CA GLU A 56 -2.56 -7.48 4.77
C GLU A 56 -1.30 -7.99 5.47
N LEU A 57 -0.13 -7.51 5.06
CA LEU A 57 1.13 -7.89 5.68
C LEU A 57 1.20 -7.43 7.14
N LYS A 58 0.67 -6.24 7.45
CA LYS A 58 0.58 -5.75 8.82
C LYS A 58 -0.26 -6.69 9.69
N VAL A 59 -1.39 -7.15 9.19
CA VAL A 59 -2.25 -8.09 9.92
C VAL A 59 -1.49 -9.37 10.23
N LYS A 60 -0.76 -9.90 9.26
CA LYS A 60 0.06 -11.10 9.44
C LYS A 60 1.16 -10.89 10.48
N LEU A 61 1.85 -9.75 10.41
CA LEU A 61 2.94 -9.43 11.34
C LEU A 61 2.43 -9.24 12.77
N LEU A 62 1.27 -8.61 12.93
CA LEU A 62 0.66 -8.44 14.25
C LEU A 62 0.23 -9.77 14.86
N SER A 63 -0.25 -10.69 14.01
CA SER A 63 -0.73 -12.00 14.43
C SER A 63 0.42 -12.97 14.72
N GLU A 64 1.43 -13.03 13.86
CA GLU A 64 2.49 -14.04 13.90
C GLU A 64 3.83 -13.53 14.45
N GLY A 65 4.02 -12.20 14.45
CA GLY A 65 5.28 -11.58 14.86
C GLY A 65 6.30 -11.50 13.75
N PHE A 66 7.39 -10.77 14.01
CA PHE A 66 8.47 -10.54 13.04
C PHE A 66 9.44 -11.71 12.95
N MET A 67 9.47 -12.54 13.98
CA MET A 67 10.34 -13.72 14.05
C MET A 67 9.48 -14.95 14.19
N ILE A 68 9.88 -16.02 13.51
CA ILE A 68 9.21 -17.32 13.60
C ILE A 68 10.21 -18.37 14.05
N THR A 69 9.70 -19.40 14.72
CA THR A 69 10.49 -20.56 15.12
C THR A 69 10.45 -21.59 14.01
N MET A 70 11.62 -22.04 13.58
CA MET A 70 11.75 -23.01 12.51
C MET A 70 12.51 -24.22 13.02
N PRO A 71 11.99 -25.45 12.81
CA PRO A 71 12.73 -26.66 13.20
C PRO A 71 13.94 -26.85 12.28
N GLN A 72 15.07 -27.23 12.90
CA GLN A 72 16.30 -27.52 12.17
C GLN A 72 16.98 -28.71 12.84
N GLY A 73 16.64 -29.91 12.35
CA GLY A 73 17.10 -31.14 12.96
C GLY A 73 16.56 -31.30 14.37
N LYS A 74 17.44 -31.40 15.36
CA LYS A 74 17.09 -31.54 16.79
C LYS A 74 16.88 -30.20 17.47
N TYR A 75 17.14 -29.10 16.77
CA TYR A 75 17.10 -27.75 17.31
C TYR A 75 16.01 -26.94 16.68
N GLU A 76 15.63 -25.89 17.35
CA GLU A 76 14.74 -24.86 16.80
C GLU A 76 15.53 -23.56 16.71
N ILE A 77 15.37 -22.85 15.61
CA ILE A 77 15.99 -21.55 15.41
C ILE A 77 14.94 -20.47 15.21
N GLN A 78 15.30 -19.27 15.60
CA GLN A 78 14.47 -18.09 15.33
C GLN A 78 14.93 -17.48 14.01
N VAL A 79 13.99 -17.29 13.08
CA VAL A 79 14.28 -16.68 11.78
C VAL A 79 13.32 -15.53 11.54
N GLU A 80 13.73 -14.58 10.71
CA GLU A 80 12.85 -13.50 10.30
C GLU A 80 11.67 -14.06 9.52
N SER A 81 10.46 -13.60 9.85
CA SER A 81 9.25 -13.96 9.12
C SER A 81 9.36 -13.54 7.65
N PRO A 82 8.94 -14.40 6.69
CA PRO A 82 8.85 -13.98 5.28
C PRO A 82 7.97 -12.75 5.09
N TYR A 83 6.96 -12.58 5.93
CA TYR A 83 6.08 -11.42 5.88
C TYR A 83 6.80 -10.13 6.28
N SER A 84 7.74 -10.23 7.22
CA SER A 84 8.57 -9.08 7.62
C SER A 84 9.44 -8.59 6.45
N ARG A 85 10.08 -9.53 5.76
CA ARG A 85 10.91 -9.19 4.59
C ARG A 85 10.06 -8.62 3.45
N ALA A 86 8.91 -9.23 3.20
CA ALA A 86 7.97 -8.77 2.18
C ALA A 86 7.48 -7.35 2.49
N TYR A 87 7.17 -7.09 3.76
CA TYR A 87 6.74 -5.76 4.19
C TYR A 87 7.82 -4.71 3.96
N ALA A 88 9.05 -5.01 4.37
CA ALA A 88 10.19 -4.08 4.23
C ALA A 88 10.42 -3.71 2.76
N THR A 89 10.35 -4.69 1.85
CA THR A 89 10.50 -4.45 0.42
C THR A 89 9.33 -3.64 -0.13
N MET A 90 8.12 -4.01 0.24
CA MET A 90 6.91 -3.36 -0.27
C MET A 90 6.80 -1.91 0.19
N ILE A 91 7.15 -1.61 1.46
CA ILE A 91 7.04 -0.24 1.97
C ILE A 91 8.01 0.71 1.25
N GLN A 92 9.19 0.22 0.88
CA GLN A 92 10.15 0.99 0.11
C GLN A 92 9.60 1.31 -1.29
N ARG A 93 9.05 0.30 -1.95
CA ARG A 93 8.45 0.46 -3.28
C ARG A 93 7.23 1.39 -3.24
N TYR A 94 6.40 1.24 -2.22
CA TYR A 94 5.24 2.09 -2.02
C TYR A 94 5.65 3.56 -1.83
N THR A 95 6.64 3.80 -0.97
CA THR A 95 7.13 5.15 -0.70
C THR A 95 7.66 5.82 -1.97
N THR A 96 8.41 5.07 -2.79
CA THR A 96 8.91 5.58 -4.07
C THR A 96 7.76 5.90 -5.02
N ALA A 97 6.81 5.00 -5.14
CA ALA A 97 5.68 5.15 -6.07
C ALA A 97 4.75 6.29 -5.66
N ILE A 98 4.45 6.42 -4.36
CA ILE A 98 3.59 7.50 -3.87
C ILE A 98 4.28 8.87 -4.05
N GLY A 99 5.61 8.90 -3.89
CA GLY A 99 6.38 10.11 -4.15
C GLY A 99 6.27 10.57 -5.60
N LYS A 100 6.33 9.63 -6.54
CA LYS A 100 6.15 9.94 -7.97
C LYS A 100 4.73 10.43 -8.27
N LEU A 101 3.73 9.83 -7.63
CA LEU A 101 2.36 10.31 -7.77
C LEU A 101 2.20 11.74 -7.25
N MET A 102 2.81 12.04 -6.11
CA MET A 102 2.75 13.39 -5.53
C MET A 102 3.33 14.45 -6.48
N GLU A 103 4.39 14.10 -7.21
CA GLU A 103 4.99 15.00 -8.20
C GLU A 103 4.05 15.30 -9.37
N LEU A 104 3.12 14.39 -9.64
CA LEU A 104 2.17 14.51 -10.76
C LEU A 104 0.84 15.14 -10.35
N LEU A 105 0.67 15.51 -9.08
CA LEU A 105 -0.54 16.18 -8.61
C LEU A 105 -0.78 17.49 -9.37
N PRO A 106 -2.04 17.82 -9.68
CA PRO A 106 -2.36 19.14 -10.20
C PRO A 106 -1.91 20.22 -9.21
N LYS A 107 -1.47 21.34 -9.72
CA LYS A 107 -0.91 22.44 -8.91
C LYS A 107 -1.83 22.88 -7.77
N GLU A 108 -3.12 22.91 -8.02
CA GLU A 108 -4.13 23.29 -7.02
C GLU A 108 -4.15 22.32 -5.84
N VAL A 109 -4.12 21.02 -6.13
CA VAL A 109 -4.12 19.98 -5.08
C VAL A 109 -2.79 19.99 -4.33
N ALA A 110 -1.69 20.13 -5.04
CA ALA A 110 -0.35 20.21 -4.44
C ALA A 110 -0.26 21.39 -3.47
N GLY A 111 -0.82 22.55 -3.85
CA GLY A 111 -0.88 23.72 -2.99
C GLY A 111 -1.65 23.47 -1.71
N MET A 112 -2.79 22.80 -1.81
CA MET A 112 -3.61 22.43 -0.65
C MET A 112 -2.87 21.48 0.30
N VAL A 113 -2.14 20.52 -0.25
CA VAL A 113 -1.34 19.58 0.54
C VAL A 113 -0.22 20.31 1.26
N ASP A 114 0.49 21.19 0.56
CA ASP A 114 1.58 22.00 1.13
C ASP A 114 1.05 22.90 2.26
N ASP A 115 -0.08 23.59 2.03
CA ASP A 115 -0.70 24.43 3.04
C ASP A 115 -1.09 23.63 4.28
N GLY A 116 -1.65 22.46 4.10
CA GLY A 116 -2.00 21.57 5.21
C GLY A 116 -0.77 21.11 5.99
N PHE A 117 0.33 20.85 5.29
CA PHE A 117 1.60 20.46 5.91
C PHE A 117 2.21 21.62 6.69
N ASP A 118 2.20 22.83 6.11
CA ASP A 118 2.71 24.03 6.75
C ASP A 118 1.91 24.36 8.02
N ASP A 119 0.59 24.27 7.97
CA ASP A 119 -0.27 24.44 9.14
C ASP A 119 0.09 23.46 10.25
N PHE A 120 0.35 22.22 9.89
CA PHE A 120 0.73 21.16 10.82
C PHE A 120 2.07 21.48 11.49
N VAL A 121 3.04 21.96 10.73
CA VAL A 121 4.36 22.34 11.23
C VAL A 121 4.27 23.56 12.14
N ASP A 122 3.50 24.56 11.71
CA ASP A 122 3.34 25.83 12.45
C ASP A 122 2.58 25.64 13.78
N SER A 123 1.75 24.60 13.87
CA SER A 123 1.00 24.31 15.10
C SER A 123 1.83 23.71 16.22
N ARG A 124 3.10 23.45 15.97
CA ARG A 124 4.05 22.95 16.97
C ARG A 124 4.70 24.12 17.73
#